data_18816ce5b7c72f2a73c3253a10428cc6
#
_entry.id   18816ce5b7c72f2a73c3253a10428cc6
#
_cell.length_a   1.000
_cell.length_b   1.000
_cell.length_c   1.000
_cell.angle_alpha   90.00
_cell.angle_beta   90.00
_cell.angle_gamma   90.00
#
_symmetry.space_group_name_H-M   'P 1'
#
loop_
_entity.id
_entity.type
_entity.pdbx_description
1 polymer ?
#
loop_
_entity_poly.entity_id
_entity_poly.type
_entity_poly.pdbx_seq_one_letter_code
_entity_poly.pdbx_strand_id
1 'polypeptide(L)'
;MASHIGRRKFLATLLGGAAAWPLGARAQQPERMRRIGFIQVVPENDPEARARITALQQGLAALDWVEGRNIRIAYRFAVGDAARIQSHVTELVNSAPDLIVANGTPVVAALKQATATIPVVFAILNDPVGQGFITSLARPGGNITGFTMIEFEMVGKWLEMLREMAPGVRRAALMFNPGLAPFTRSSCASSEPFRHLSALSWRQHRCITMPTSKPLSLRLRASRTAG
;
A
#
# COMPACT_ATOMS: atom_id res chain seq x y z
N MET A 1 18.11 -78.37 -7.93
CA MET A 1 17.86 -77.73 -6.63
C MET A 1 17.38 -76.31 -6.91
N ALA A 2 16.07 -76.02 -6.87
CA ALA A 2 15.50 -74.71 -7.13
C ALA A 2 15.23 -74.01 -5.80
N SER A 3 15.95 -72.94 -5.56
CA SER A 3 15.82 -72.09 -4.37
C SER A 3 14.57 -71.28 -4.44
N HIS A 4 13.55 -71.55 -3.62
CA HIS A 4 12.35 -70.75 -3.43
C HIS A 4 12.70 -69.49 -2.63
N ILE A 5 12.90 -68.35 -3.32
CA ILE A 5 12.94 -67.04 -2.68
C ILE A 5 11.50 -66.65 -2.33
N GLY A 6 11.20 -66.67 -1.02
CA GLY A 6 9.87 -66.47 -0.52
C GLY A 6 9.33 -65.05 -0.88
N ARG A 7 8.16 -65.00 -1.53
CA ARG A 7 7.42 -63.78 -1.95
C ARG A 7 7.26 -62.72 -0.85
N ARG A 8 7.32 -63.14 0.42
CA ARG A 8 7.22 -62.22 1.58
C ARG A 8 8.45 -61.31 1.76
N LYS A 9 9.67 -61.78 1.40
CA LYS A 9 10.89 -60.96 1.51
C LYS A 9 10.99 -59.93 0.38
N PHE A 10 10.48 -60.26 -0.80
CA PHE A 10 10.46 -59.34 -1.94
C PHE A 10 9.48 -58.15 -1.73
N LEU A 11 8.32 -58.39 -1.11
CA LEU A 11 7.34 -57.33 -0.81
C LEU A 11 7.80 -56.40 0.32
N ALA A 12 8.59 -56.90 1.30
CA ALA A 12 9.11 -56.09 2.38
C ALA A 12 10.19 -55.04 1.91
N THR A 13 10.95 -55.40 0.87
CA THR A 13 11.98 -54.53 0.29
C THR A 13 11.38 -53.43 -0.60
N LEU A 14 10.24 -53.67 -1.24
CA LEU A 14 9.54 -52.68 -2.06
C LEU A 14 8.74 -51.65 -1.23
N LEU A 15 8.22 -52.03 -0.07
CA LEU A 15 7.50 -51.13 0.83
C LEU A 15 8.41 -50.22 1.67
N GLY A 16 9.64 -50.63 1.94
CA GLY A 16 10.62 -49.84 2.70
C GLY A 16 11.28 -48.71 1.90
N GLY A 17 11.34 -48.81 0.56
CA GLY A 17 11.96 -47.83 -0.32
C GLY A 17 11.07 -46.65 -0.72
N ALA A 18 9.75 -46.83 -0.68
CA ALA A 18 8.81 -45.79 -1.14
C ALA A 18 8.48 -44.72 -0.09
N ALA A 19 8.72 -44.96 1.19
CA ALA A 19 8.41 -44.03 2.27
C ALA A 19 9.49 -42.98 2.53
N ALA A 20 10.70 -43.15 2.02
CA ALA A 20 11.83 -42.25 2.26
C ALA A 20 12.00 -41.15 1.15
N TRP A 21 11.33 -41.30 0.02
CA TRP A 21 11.54 -40.40 -1.13
C TRP A 21 10.95 -38.98 -0.99
N PRO A 22 9.80 -38.74 -0.34
CA PRO A 22 9.27 -37.37 -0.30
C PRO A 22 9.91 -36.43 0.73
N LEU A 23 10.69 -36.98 1.70
CA LEU A 23 11.31 -36.11 2.73
C LEU A 23 12.65 -35.52 2.29
N GLY A 24 13.38 -36.18 1.36
CA GLY A 24 14.65 -35.65 0.84
C GLY A 24 14.51 -34.55 -0.22
N ALA A 25 13.39 -34.53 -0.95
CA ALA A 25 13.19 -33.58 -2.04
C ALA A 25 12.83 -32.13 -1.57
N ARG A 26 12.39 -31.99 -0.33
CA ARG A 26 12.15 -30.65 0.27
C ARG A 26 13.40 -29.97 0.83
N ALA A 27 14.46 -30.71 1.09
CA ALA A 27 15.70 -30.20 1.70
C ALA A 27 16.70 -29.61 0.69
N GLN A 28 16.44 -29.67 -0.61
CA GLN A 28 17.39 -29.24 -1.65
C GLN A 28 16.84 -28.21 -2.65
N GLN A 29 15.74 -27.50 -2.36
CA GLN A 29 15.53 -26.26 -3.10
C GLN A 29 16.53 -25.24 -2.54
N PRO A 30 17.52 -24.80 -3.34
CA PRO A 30 18.35 -23.68 -2.93
C PRO A 30 17.41 -22.56 -2.55
N GLU A 31 17.58 -22.00 -1.36
CA GLU A 31 16.78 -20.84 -0.91
C GLU A 31 16.93 -19.74 -1.96
N ARG A 32 15.96 -19.70 -2.89
CA ARG A 32 15.97 -18.72 -3.97
C ARG A 32 15.88 -17.36 -3.32
N MET A 33 16.92 -16.53 -3.48
CA MET A 33 16.92 -15.14 -3.09
C MET A 33 15.67 -14.46 -3.65
N ARG A 34 14.75 -14.04 -2.79
CA ARG A 34 13.54 -13.31 -3.21
C ARG A 34 13.87 -11.86 -3.49
N ARG A 35 13.28 -11.32 -4.53
CA ARG A 35 13.48 -9.94 -4.96
C ARG A 35 12.25 -9.12 -4.65
N ILE A 36 12.41 -8.06 -3.87
CA ILE A 36 11.34 -7.13 -3.49
C ILE A 36 11.66 -5.79 -4.11
N GLY A 37 10.70 -5.21 -4.84
CA GLY A 37 10.72 -3.80 -5.20
C GLY A 37 10.11 -2.98 -4.09
N PHE A 38 10.71 -1.86 -3.71
CA PHE A 38 10.13 -0.90 -2.80
C PHE A 38 10.11 0.47 -3.47
N ILE A 39 8.94 1.11 -3.54
CA ILE A 39 8.80 2.42 -4.18
C ILE A 39 7.90 3.34 -3.37
N GLN A 40 8.35 4.58 -3.15
CA GLN A 40 7.61 5.60 -2.41
C GLN A 40 7.75 7.00 -2.99
N VAL A 41 6.79 7.89 -2.65
CA VAL A 41 6.70 9.26 -3.16
C VAL A 41 7.47 10.31 -2.35
N VAL A 42 8.09 9.92 -1.25
CA VAL A 42 8.89 10.82 -0.38
C VAL A 42 10.37 10.62 -0.64
N PRO A 43 11.23 11.63 -0.42
CA PRO A 43 12.66 11.52 -0.61
C PRO A 43 13.31 10.54 0.38
N GLU A 44 14.47 10.00 0.00
CA GLU A 44 15.22 9.04 0.81
C GLU A 44 15.68 9.61 2.16
N ASN A 45 16.01 10.90 2.19
CA ASN A 45 16.47 11.61 3.39
C ASN A 45 15.35 12.03 4.33
N ASP A 46 14.09 11.80 3.97
CA ASP A 46 12.95 12.07 4.82
C ASP A 46 12.94 11.14 6.06
N PRO A 47 12.83 11.68 7.29
CA PRO A 47 12.84 10.88 8.51
C PRO A 47 11.72 9.83 8.56
N GLU A 48 10.53 10.15 8.03
CA GLU A 48 9.39 9.23 8.00
C GLU A 48 9.62 8.11 6.98
N ALA A 49 10.24 8.42 5.84
CA ALA A 49 10.65 7.43 4.86
C ALA A 49 11.60 6.39 5.46
N ARG A 50 12.60 6.85 6.21
CA ARG A 50 13.56 5.98 6.89
C ARG A 50 12.90 5.12 7.97
N ALA A 51 12.00 5.72 8.76
CA ALA A 51 11.26 4.99 9.79
C ALA A 51 10.41 3.85 9.18
N ARG A 52 9.75 4.10 8.05
CA ARG A 52 8.98 3.09 7.32
C ARG A 52 9.85 1.96 6.79
N ILE A 53 11.00 2.27 6.21
CA ILE A 53 11.97 1.27 5.72
C ILE A 53 12.48 0.43 6.90
N THR A 54 12.86 1.06 7.99
CA THR A 54 13.31 0.36 9.21
C THR A 54 12.23 -0.57 9.74
N ALA A 55 10.98 -0.11 9.81
CA ALA A 55 9.86 -0.93 10.26
C ALA A 55 9.60 -2.13 9.33
N LEU A 56 9.70 -1.93 8.01
CA LEU A 56 9.59 -3.00 7.03
C LEU A 56 10.70 -4.04 7.22
N GLN A 57 11.96 -3.60 7.34
CA GLN A 57 13.10 -4.49 7.55
C GLN A 57 13.00 -5.28 8.86
N GLN A 58 12.59 -4.62 9.95
CA GLN A 58 12.36 -5.26 11.24
C GLN A 58 11.23 -6.28 11.18
N GLY A 59 10.10 -5.94 10.53
CA GLY A 59 8.98 -6.85 10.35
C GLY A 59 9.35 -8.07 9.51
N LEU A 60 10.12 -7.89 8.44
CA LEU A 60 10.63 -8.97 7.62
C LEU A 60 11.61 -9.86 8.40
N ALA A 61 12.54 -9.25 9.15
CA ALA A 61 13.51 -9.98 9.97
C ALA A 61 12.85 -10.83 11.07
N ALA A 62 11.77 -10.33 11.69
CA ALA A 62 10.97 -11.08 12.65
C ALA A 62 10.29 -12.32 12.07
N LEU A 63 10.17 -12.38 10.72
CA LEU A 63 9.66 -13.51 9.96
C LEU A 63 10.77 -14.30 9.25
N ASP A 64 12.03 -14.17 9.70
CA ASP A 64 13.22 -14.81 9.12
C ASP A 64 13.59 -14.33 7.69
N TRP A 65 12.97 -13.26 7.20
CA TRP A 65 13.36 -12.61 5.94
C TRP A 65 14.41 -11.54 6.18
N VAL A 66 15.68 -11.82 5.83
CA VAL A 66 16.82 -10.95 6.09
C VAL A 66 17.46 -10.51 4.78
N GLU A 67 17.57 -9.18 4.59
CA GLU A 67 18.20 -8.61 3.41
C GLU A 67 19.66 -9.07 3.29
N GLY A 68 20.05 -9.47 2.08
CA GLY A 68 21.38 -10.04 1.79
C GLY A 68 21.53 -11.53 2.09
N ARG A 69 20.61 -12.15 2.86
CA ARG A 69 20.61 -13.59 3.15
C ARG A 69 19.62 -14.34 2.25
N ASN A 70 18.34 -13.99 2.29
CA ASN A 70 17.28 -14.66 1.54
C ASN A 70 16.33 -13.72 0.80
N ILE A 71 16.43 -12.40 1.04
CA ILE A 71 15.77 -11.36 0.27
C ILE A 71 16.77 -10.30 -0.21
N ARG A 72 16.40 -9.64 -1.31
CA ARG A 72 17.04 -8.44 -1.85
C ARG A 72 15.99 -7.40 -2.12
N ILE A 73 16.17 -6.18 -1.60
CA ILE A 73 15.21 -5.09 -1.75
C ILE A 73 15.79 -4.01 -2.68
N ALA A 74 15.07 -3.66 -3.73
CA ALA A 74 15.40 -2.57 -4.63
C ALA A 74 14.57 -1.34 -4.26
N TYR A 75 15.20 -0.36 -3.61
CA TYR A 75 14.54 0.87 -3.16
C TYR A 75 14.47 1.91 -4.28
N ARG A 76 13.32 2.61 -4.41
CA ARG A 76 13.09 3.72 -5.34
C ARG A 76 12.35 4.85 -4.65
N PHE A 77 12.79 6.08 -4.89
CA PHE A 77 12.26 7.30 -4.27
C PHE A 77 11.84 8.28 -5.37
N ALA A 78 10.54 8.45 -5.59
CA ALA A 78 10.02 9.18 -6.74
C ALA A 78 9.70 10.67 -6.46
N VAL A 79 9.74 11.11 -5.21
CA VAL A 79 9.61 12.51 -4.78
C VAL A 79 8.43 13.27 -5.42
N GLY A 80 7.29 12.59 -5.63
CA GLY A 80 6.07 13.20 -6.19
C GLY A 80 6.14 13.64 -7.66
N ASP A 81 7.23 13.35 -8.38
CA ASP A 81 7.39 13.61 -9.80
C ASP A 81 6.81 12.48 -10.63
N ALA A 82 5.80 12.77 -11.46
CA ALA A 82 5.10 11.78 -12.27
C ALA A 82 6.02 11.06 -13.27
N ALA A 83 6.96 11.77 -13.90
CA ALA A 83 7.91 11.17 -14.84
C ALA A 83 8.86 10.22 -14.13
N ARG A 84 9.33 10.60 -12.95
CA ARG A 84 10.19 9.76 -12.11
C ARG A 84 9.46 8.53 -11.57
N ILE A 85 8.19 8.68 -11.18
CA ILE A 85 7.34 7.55 -10.78
C ILE A 85 7.27 6.55 -11.94
N GLN A 86 6.95 7.02 -13.15
CA GLN A 86 6.82 6.15 -14.32
C GLN A 86 8.14 5.44 -14.67
N SER A 87 9.27 6.14 -14.63
CA SER A 87 10.60 5.56 -14.86
C SER A 87 10.91 4.46 -13.84
N HIS A 88 10.75 4.74 -12.55
CA HIS A 88 11.03 3.77 -11.49
C HIS A 88 10.09 2.57 -11.50
N VAL A 89 8.81 2.77 -11.83
CA VAL A 89 7.85 1.68 -11.99
C VAL A 89 8.26 0.78 -13.16
N THR A 90 8.64 1.38 -14.30
CA THR A 90 9.12 0.61 -15.48
C THR A 90 10.37 -0.20 -15.14
N GLU A 91 11.35 0.39 -14.48
CA GLU A 91 12.57 -0.30 -14.04
C GLU A 91 12.26 -1.48 -13.11
N LEU A 92 11.39 -1.26 -12.09
CA LEU A 92 11.02 -2.30 -11.14
C LEU A 92 10.27 -3.44 -11.82
N VAL A 93 9.30 -3.15 -12.66
CA VAL A 93 8.53 -4.19 -13.39
C VAL A 93 9.43 -4.99 -14.30
N ASN A 94 10.33 -4.34 -15.06
CA ASN A 94 11.29 -5.00 -15.94
C ASN A 94 12.29 -5.88 -15.18
N SER A 95 12.61 -5.55 -13.93
CA SER A 95 13.46 -6.40 -13.09
C SER A 95 12.77 -7.69 -12.64
N ALA A 96 11.47 -7.84 -12.91
CA ALA A 96 10.62 -8.97 -12.53
C ALA A 96 10.80 -9.40 -11.06
N PRO A 97 10.49 -8.53 -10.08
CA PRO A 97 10.56 -8.87 -8.67
C PRO A 97 9.46 -9.88 -8.30
N ASP A 98 9.67 -10.60 -7.20
CA ASP A 98 8.66 -11.52 -6.65
C ASP A 98 7.47 -10.74 -6.03
N LEU A 99 7.72 -9.49 -5.58
CA LEU A 99 6.76 -8.61 -4.93
C LEU A 99 7.18 -7.14 -5.06
N ILE A 100 6.22 -6.22 -5.15
CA ILE A 100 6.45 -4.78 -5.04
C ILE A 100 5.70 -4.22 -3.83
N VAL A 101 6.43 -3.55 -2.93
CA VAL A 101 5.84 -2.74 -1.85
C VAL A 101 5.73 -1.30 -2.35
N ALA A 102 4.52 -0.76 -2.35
CA ALA A 102 4.22 0.54 -2.93
C ALA A 102 3.65 1.50 -1.88
N ASN A 103 4.14 2.72 -1.85
CA ASN A 103 3.67 3.75 -0.94
C ASN A 103 3.27 5.02 -1.71
N GLY A 104 2.01 5.41 -1.56
CA GLY A 104 1.43 6.58 -2.20
C GLY A 104 0.58 6.27 -3.44
N THR A 105 -0.55 6.97 -3.54
CA THR A 105 -1.56 6.82 -4.59
C THR A 105 -0.99 6.89 -6.02
N PRO A 106 -0.12 7.87 -6.37
CA PRO A 106 0.40 7.96 -7.74
C PRO A 106 1.24 6.76 -8.14
N VAL A 107 1.97 6.16 -7.19
CA VAL A 107 2.78 4.96 -7.41
C VAL A 107 1.89 3.75 -7.68
N VAL A 108 0.86 3.54 -6.85
CA VAL A 108 -0.08 2.42 -7.04
C VAL A 108 -0.85 2.55 -8.35
N ALA A 109 -1.23 3.78 -8.74
CA ALA A 109 -1.86 4.05 -10.03
C ALA A 109 -0.96 3.67 -11.21
N ALA A 110 0.32 4.04 -11.17
CA ALA A 110 1.29 3.69 -12.19
C ALA A 110 1.57 2.17 -12.24
N LEU A 111 1.69 1.50 -11.09
CA LEU A 111 1.87 0.04 -11.00
C LEU A 111 0.66 -0.71 -11.55
N LYS A 112 -0.56 -0.26 -11.27
CA LYS A 112 -1.79 -0.86 -11.82
C LYS A 112 -1.82 -0.85 -13.34
N GLN A 113 -1.26 0.17 -13.97
CA GLN A 113 -1.14 0.26 -15.43
C GLN A 113 0.01 -0.59 -15.98
N ALA A 114 1.09 -0.75 -15.20
CA ALA A 114 2.32 -1.39 -15.65
C ALA A 114 2.33 -2.92 -15.50
N THR A 115 1.58 -3.47 -14.54
CA THR A 115 1.56 -4.92 -14.29
C THR A 115 0.22 -5.40 -13.75
N ALA A 116 -0.20 -6.58 -14.25
CA ALA A 116 -1.37 -7.33 -13.73
C ALA A 116 -0.96 -8.65 -13.04
N THR A 117 0.34 -8.98 -13.04
CA THR A 117 0.83 -10.30 -12.58
C THR A 117 1.76 -10.21 -11.38
N ILE A 118 2.60 -9.17 -11.29
CA ILE A 118 3.49 -9.00 -10.14
C ILE A 118 2.64 -8.58 -8.94
N PRO A 119 2.70 -9.30 -7.80
CA PRO A 119 2.01 -8.91 -6.59
C PRO A 119 2.45 -7.53 -6.11
N VAL A 120 1.49 -6.66 -5.81
CA VAL A 120 1.73 -5.32 -5.28
C VAL A 120 1.06 -5.20 -3.92
N VAL A 121 1.85 -4.90 -2.89
CA VAL A 121 1.35 -4.59 -1.55
C VAL A 121 1.49 -3.10 -1.30
N PHE A 122 0.37 -2.40 -1.18
CA PHE A 122 0.41 -1.00 -0.81
C PHE A 122 0.38 -0.83 0.72
N ALA A 123 1.16 0.14 1.20
CA ALA A 123 1.06 0.67 2.54
C ALA A 123 0.77 2.17 2.42
N ILE A 124 -0.06 2.73 3.30
CA ILE A 124 -0.37 4.17 3.30
C ILE A 124 -1.03 4.60 1.96
N LEU A 125 -2.15 4.00 1.68
CA LEU A 125 -3.02 4.39 0.58
C LEU A 125 -4.36 4.84 1.14
N ASN A 126 -4.91 5.90 0.60
CA ASN A 126 -6.23 6.39 1.00
C ASN A 126 -7.28 5.90 0.00
N ASP A 127 -8.41 5.43 0.49
CA ASP A 127 -9.56 5.00 -0.29
C ASP A 127 -9.23 4.14 -1.52
N PRO A 128 -8.60 2.97 -1.35
CA PRO A 128 -8.20 2.12 -2.47
C PRO A 128 -9.38 1.54 -3.24
N VAL A 129 -10.54 1.41 -2.61
CA VAL A 129 -11.79 0.92 -3.22
C VAL A 129 -12.42 2.01 -4.07
N GLY A 130 -12.64 3.21 -3.53
CA GLY A 130 -13.20 4.34 -4.26
C GLY A 130 -12.35 4.79 -5.44
N GLN A 131 -11.02 4.59 -5.36
CA GLN A 131 -10.10 4.82 -6.48
C GLN A 131 -10.02 3.64 -7.46
N GLY A 132 -10.74 2.56 -7.20
CA GLY A 132 -10.80 1.39 -8.07
C GLY A 132 -9.49 0.58 -8.15
N PHE A 133 -8.59 0.68 -7.16
CA PHE A 133 -7.37 -0.15 -7.13
C PHE A 133 -7.68 -1.58 -6.74
N ILE A 134 -8.64 -1.76 -5.84
CA ILE A 134 -9.13 -3.06 -5.37
C ILE A 134 -10.66 -3.07 -5.35
N THR A 135 -11.25 -4.26 -5.38
CA THR A 135 -12.72 -4.40 -5.31
C THR A 135 -13.24 -4.18 -3.88
N SER A 136 -12.56 -4.72 -2.89
CA SER A 136 -12.78 -4.49 -1.47
C SER A 136 -11.52 -4.84 -0.67
N LEU A 137 -11.42 -4.37 0.58
CA LEU A 137 -10.29 -4.73 1.45
C LEU A 137 -10.22 -6.21 1.75
N ALA A 138 -11.38 -6.85 1.96
CA ALA A 138 -11.46 -8.29 2.26
C ALA A 138 -11.22 -9.18 1.02
N ARG A 139 -11.54 -8.68 -0.17
CA ARG A 139 -11.38 -9.39 -1.45
C ARG A 139 -10.88 -8.42 -2.52
N PRO A 140 -9.58 -8.19 -2.61
CA PRO A 140 -9.00 -7.21 -3.52
C PRO A 140 -9.28 -7.45 -5.00
N GLY A 141 -9.41 -8.72 -5.43
CA GLY A 141 -9.85 -9.11 -6.76
C GLY A 141 -8.79 -9.11 -7.85
N GLY A 142 -7.54 -8.76 -7.54
CA GLY A 142 -6.42 -8.69 -8.49
C GLY A 142 -5.07 -8.94 -7.84
N ASN A 143 -4.00 -8.46 -8.50
CA ASN A 143 -2.62 -8.56 -8.00
C ASN A 143 -2.24 -7.47 -6.99
N ILE A 144 -3.16 -6.55 -6.66
CA ILE A 144 -2.93 -5.42 -5.75
C ILE A 144 -3.69 -5.66 -4.44
N THR A 145 -3.01 -5.55 -3.31
CA THR A 145 -3.57 -5.64 -1.95
C THR A 145 -2.79 -4.73 -1.01
N GLY A 146 -3.24 -4.57 0.24
CA GLY A 146 -2.47 -3.80 1.23
C GLY A 146 -3.33 -3.21 2.34
N PHE A 147 -2.79 -2.13 2.94
CA PHE A 147 -3.36 -1.49 4.12
C PHE A 147 -3.71 -0.04 3.82
N THR A 148 -4.97 0.32 4.06
CA THR A 148 -5.43 1.71 3.98
C THR A 148 -5.07 2.47 5.25
N MET A 149 -4.82 3.77 5.10
CA MET A 149 -4.58 4.65 6.23
C MET A 149 -5.84 5.45 6.60
N ILE A 150 -6.54 5.95 5.60
CA ILE A 150 -7.75 6.75 5.76
C ILE A 150 -8.74 6.35 4.68
N GLU A 151 -9.98 6.08 5.09
CA GLU A 151 -11.10 5.96 4.19
C GLU A 151 -11.85 7.28 4.13
N PHE A 152 -12.42 7.59 2.98
CA PHE A 152 -13.05 8.88 2.76
C PHE A 152 -14.25 9.12 3.69
N GLU A 153 -14.93 8.06 4.08
CA GLU A 153 -16.04 8.09 5.06
C GLU A 153 -15.64 8.67 6.42
N MET A 154 -14.36 8.59 6.78
CA MET A 154 -13.84 9.20 8.02
C MET A 154 -13.97 10.72 8.05
N VAL A 155 -13.97 11.40 6.90
CA VAL A 155 -14.14 12.86 6.83
C VAL A 155 -15.49 13.29 7.37
N GLY A 156 -16.55 12.52 7.08
CA GLY A 156 -17.88 12.74 7.65
C GLY A 156 -17.86 12.68 9.19
N LYS A 157 -17.23 11.64 9.74
CA LYS A 157 -17.08 11.47 11.19
C LYS A 157 -16.29 12.58 11.84
N TRP A 158 -15.22 13.06 11.21
CA TRP A 158 -14.46 14.22 11.73
C TRP A 158 -15.30 15.50 11.78
N LEU A 159 -16.17 15.72 10.80
CA LEU A 159 -17.07 16.87 10.80
C LEU A 159 -18.16 16.74 11.86
N GLU A 160 -18.68 15.53 12.11
CA GLU A 160 -19.62 15.26 13.22
C GLU A 160 -18.97 15.55 14.56
N MET A 161 -17.76 15.02 14.80
CA MET A 161 -16.99 15.28 16.00
C MET A 161 -16.69 16.79 16.17
N LEU A 162 -16.30 17.47 15.10
CA LEU A 162 -16.07 18.93 15.13
C LEU A 162 -17.32 19.68 15.55
N ARG A 163 -18.50 19.29 15.08
CA ARG A 163 -19.78 19.89 15.45
C ARG A 163 -20.12 19.64 16.93
N GLU A 164 -19.85 18.45 17.44
CA GLU A 164 -20.06 18.11 18.86
C GLU A 164 -19.15 18.91 19.77
N MET A 165 -17.86 19.00 19.41
CA MET A 165 -16.86 19.73 20.20
C MET A 165 -17.01 21.26 20.12
N ALA A 166 -17.46 21.76 19.00
CA ALA A 166 -17.58 23.20 18.71
C ALA A 166 -18.87 23.53 17.95
N PRO A 167 -20.04 23.56 18.62
CA PRO A 167 -21.34 23.75 17.96
C PRO A 167 -21.48 25.08 17.22
N GLY A 168 -20.66 26.09 17.58
CA GLY A 168 -20.64 27.40 16.93
C GLY A 168 -19.88 27.43 15.60
N VAL A 169 -19.15 26.38 15.23
CA VAL A 169 -18.41 26.30 13.96
C VAL A 169 -19.41 26.12 12.80
N ARG A 170 -19.44 27.11 11.91
CA ARG A 170 -20.31 27.09 10.72
C ARG A 170 -19.55 26.84 9.42
N ARG A 171 -18.23 26.82 9.45
CA ARG A 171 -17.37 26.66 8.26
C ARG A 171 -16.15 25.82 8.61
N ALA A 172 -15.90 24.78 7.82
CA ALA A 172 -14.72 23.96 7.90
C ALA A 172 -14.00 23.94 6.55
N ALA A 173 -12.67 23.83 6.54
CA ALA A 173 -11.86 23.71 5.34
C ALA A 173 -11.04 22.43 5.39
N LEU A 174 -11.07 21.67 4.31
CA LEU A 174 -10.20 20.52 4.11
C LEU A 174 -8.99 20.95 3.29
N MET A 175 -7.79 20.81 3.85
CA MET A 175 -6.53 21.08 3.14
C MET A 175 -5.90 19.76 2.68
N PHE A 176 -5.47 19.72 1.42
CA PHE A 176 -4.81 18.56 0.85
C PHE A 176 -3.83 18.95 -0.25
N ASN A 177 -2.86 18.08 -0.52
CA ASN A 177 -1.96 18.20 -1.66
C ASN A 177 -2.54 17.39 -2.84
N PRO A 178 -2.94 18.06 -3.96
CA PRO A 178 -3.57 17.36 -5.09
C PRO A 178 -2.62 16.42 -5.83
N GLY A 179 -1.32 16.57 -5.69
CA GLY A 179 -0.33 15.64 -6.25
C GLY A 179 -0.22 14.33 -5.49
N LEU A 180 -0.50 14.36 -4.17
CA LEU A 180 -0.46 13.19 -3.31
C LEU A 180 -1.85 12.56 -3.08
N ALA A 181 -2.90 13.35 -3.21
CA ALA A 181 -4.29 12.94 -3.00
C ALA A 181 -5.20 13.45 -4.13
N PRO A 182 -5.00 13.00 -5.37
CA PRO A 182 -5.74 13.50 -6.56
C PRO A 182 -7.25 13.24 -6.45
N PHE A 183 -7.65 12.16 -5.77
CA PHE A 183 -9.05 11.77 -5.55
C PHE A 183 -9.83 12.77 -4.67
N THR A 184 -9.17 13.55 -3.81
CA THR A 184 -9.82 14.46 -2.88
C THR A 184 -10.62 15.53 -3.64
N ARG A 185 -10.23 15.91 -4.85
CA ARG A 185 -11.00 16.83 -5.70
C ARG A 185 -12.36 16.28 -6.09
N SER A 186 -12.40 15.03 -6.54
CA SER A 186 -13.65 14.36 -6.94
C SER A 186 -14.57 14.17 -5.75
N SER A 187 -14.00 13.84 -4.61
CA SER A 187 -14.72 13.65 -3.36
C SER A 187 -15.23 14.96 -2.75
N CYS A 188 -14.52 16.06 -2.93
CA CYS A 188 -15.04 17.39 -2.57
C CYS A 188 -16.15 17.87 -3.51
N ALA A 189 -16.22 17.39 -4.74
CA ALA A 189 -17.23 17.72 -5.72
C ALA A 189 -18.51 16.86 -5.57
N SER A 190 -18.36 15.61 -5.12
CA SER A 190 -19.49 14.72 -4.83
C SER A 190 -20.04 15.00 -3.43
N SER A 191 -21.21 15.64 -3.36
CA SER A 191 -21.90 15.95 -2.10
C SER A 191 -22.51 14.72 -1.41
N GLU A 192 -22.31 13.51 -1.94
CA GLU A 192 -22.99 12.30 -1.48
C GLU A 192 -22.63 11.82 -0.07
N PRO A 193 -21.36 11.75 0.36
CA PRO A 193 -21.05 11.30 1.72
C PRO A 193 -21.52 12.26 2.81
N PHE A 194 -21.98 13.44 2.42
CA PHE A 194 -22.31 14.52 3.35
C PHE A 194 -23.80 14.87 3.43
N ARG A 195 -24.65 14.13 2.75
CA ARG A 195 -26.11 14.36 2.73
C ARG A 195 -26.76 14.27 4.13
N HIS A 196 -26.14 13.58 5.06
CA HIS A 196 -26.65 13.42 6.43
C HIS A 196 -26.30 14.61 7.37
N LEU A 197 -25.48 15.56 6.91
CA LEU A 197 -25.09 16.73 7.69
C LEU A 197 -25.95 17.95 7.35
N SER A 198 -27.26 17.80 7.37
CA SER A 198 -28.26 18.79 6.97
C SER A 198 -28.24 20.15 7.73
N ALA A 199 -27.42 20.29 8.78
CA ALA A 199 -27.31 21.52 9.58
C ALA A 199 -26.08 22.37 9.24
N LEU A 200 -25.11 21.87 8.45
CA LEU A 200 -23.99 22.66 7.95
C LEU A 200 -24.27 23.03 6.50
N SER A 201 -24.47 24.35 6.21
CA SER A 201 -24.70 24.77 4.84
C SER A 201 -23.46 24.51 3.96
N TRP A 202 -23.52 23.49 3.16
CA TRP A 202 -22.45 22.98 2.28
C TRP A 202 -21.98 23.98 1.22
N ARG A 203 -22.69 25.07 1.00
CA ARG A 203 -22.35 26.05 -0.04
C ARG A 203 -21.04 26.79 0.16
N GLN A 204 -20.31 26.58 1.26
CA GLN A 204 -19.13 27.38 1.61
C GLN A 204 -17.87 26.57 1.93
N HIS A 205 -17.82 25.29 1.62
CA HIS A 205 -16.61 24.49 1.82
C HIS A 205 -15.65 24.74 0.65
N ARG A 206 -14.52 25.37 0.95
CA ARG A 206 -13.43 25.53 -0.01
C ARG A 206 -12.45 24.39 0.18
N CYS A 207 -12.32 23.54 -0.83
CA CYS A 207 -11.13 22.71 -0.97
C CYS A 207 -9.95 23.62 -1.28
N ILE A 208 -9.04 23.76 -0.33
CA ILE A 208 -7.83 24.57 -0.52
C ILE A 208 -6.74 23.65 -1.05
N THR A 209 -6.39 23.81 -2.31
CA THR A 209 -5.23 23.13 -2.91
C THR A 209 -3.95 23.85 -2.52
N MET A 210 -2.99 23.11 -1.97
CA MET A 210 -1.67 23.65 -1.67
C MET A 210 -0.79 23.59 -2.92
N PRO A 211 -0.09 24.66 -3.32
CA PRO A 211 0.93 24.57 -4.35
C PRO A 211 2.14 23.78 -3.81
N THR A 212 2.68 22.89 -4.64
CA THR A 212 3.73 21.95 -4.30
C THR A 212 5.10 22.55 -3.99
N SER A 213 5.26 23.88 -4.05
CA SER A 213 6.57 24.54 -4.05
C SER A 213 6.78 25.71 -3.09
N LYS A 214 5.90 25.96 -2.12
CA LYS A 214 6.11 27.08 -1.17
C LYS A 214 5.99 26.63 0.29
N PRO A 215 6.94 27.05 1.18
CA PRO A 215 6.78 26.85 2.61
C PRO A 215 5.57 27.60 3.15
N LEU A 216 4.87 26.96 4.07
CA LEU A 216 3.61 27.43 4.63
C LEU A 216 3.81 28.62 5.57
N SER A 217 3.57 29.83 5.13
CA SER A 217 3.27 30.93 6.04
C SER A 217 1.76 31.04 6.24
N LEU A 218 1.26 30.35 7.26
CA LEU A 218 -0.17 30.36 7.62
C LEU A 218 -0.50 31.71 8.26
N ARG A 219 -1.03 32.67 7.50
CA ARG A 219 -1.70 33.83 8.06
C ARG A 219 -3.19 33.48 8.24
N LEU A 220 -3.54 33.00 9.41
CA LEU A 220 -4.93 32.94 9.85
C LEU A 220 -5.48 34.36 10.00
N ARG A 221 -6.20 34.86 9.01
CA ARG A 221 -6.95 36.08 9.12
C ARG A 221 -8.24 35.79 9.88
N ALA A 222 -8.22 36.01 11.19
CA ALA A 222 -9.43 36.01 11.98
C ALA A 222 -10.29 37.19 11.49
N SER A 223 -11.37 36.93 10.74
CA SER A 223 -12.40 37.91 10.48
C SER A 223 -13.23 38.09 11.75
N ARG A 224 -12.91 39.10 12.53
CA ARG A 224 -13.83 39.62 13.54
C ARG A 224 -15.10 40.08 12.80
N THR A 225 -16.20 39.41 13.04
CA THR A 225 -17.53 39.94 12.77
C THR A 225 -17.80 41.00 13.83
N ALA A 226 -17.78 42.24 13.44
CA ALA A 226 -18.33 43.36 14.23
C ALA A 226 -19.86 43.30 14.15
N GLY A 227 -20.54 43.62 15.28
CA GLY A 227 -21.91 44.01 15.39
C GLY A 227 -22.93 42.90 15.48
#